data_ede4588283af584494709122ff5cc078
#
_entry.id   ede4588283af584494709122ff5cc078
#
_cell.length_a   1.000
_cell.length_b   1.000
_cell.length_c   1.000
_cell.angle_alpha   90.00
_cell.angle_beta   90.00
_cell.angle_gamma   90.00
#
_symmetry.space_group_name_H-M   'P 1'
#
loop_
_entity.id
_entity.type
_entity.pdbx_description
1 polymer ?
#
loop_
_entity_poly.entity_id
_entity_poly.type
_entity_poly.pdbx_seq_one_letter_code
_entity_poly.pdbx_strand_id
1 'polypeptide(L)'
;MLENKDNLKDLFSPIKVVLVGTTHPGNIGASARAMKNMGLLNLALVTPKEFPSDAATFRSKAAKDVLENAQVFEDLKDAVADCELVIGTSARDRKVPWPVLNPKESAEEVAKSALHHQIAIVFGREDRGLSNEELGLCNLHVHIPSDPEYSS
;
A
#
# COMPACT_ATOMS: atom_id res chain seq x y z
N MET A 1 -26.05 11.78 -10.89
CA MET A 1 -26.43 10.43 -10.46
C MET A 1 -25.57 10.03 -9.27
N LEU A 2 -26.19 9.76 -8.15
CA LEU A 2 -25.47 9.37 -6.95
C LEU A 2 -25.14 7.89 -7.06
N GLU A 3 -23.86 7.61 -7.28
CA GLU A 3 -23.37 6.27 -7.09
C GLU A 3 -23.49 5.89 -5.62
N ASN A 4 -24.06 4.73 -5.40
CA ASN A 4 -24.26 4.22 -4.07
C ASN A 4 -22.90 4.03 -3.39
N LYS A 5 -22.70 4.55 -2.17
CA LYS A 5 -21.46 4.38 -1.42
C LYS A 5 -21.06 2.92 -1.25
N ASP A 6 -22.02 2.02 -1.27
CA ASP A 6 -21.79 0.58 -1.19
C ASP A 6 -21.09 0.04 -2.45
N ASN A 7 -21.36 0.61 -3.62
CA ASN A 7 -20.72 0.21 -4.87
C ASN A 7 -19.23 0.61 -4.90
N LEU A 8 -18.85 1.73 -4.27
CA LEU A 8 -17.45 2.14 -4.19
C LEU A 8 -16.64 1.23 -3.27
N LYS A 9 -17.22 0.81 -2.15
CA LYS A 9 -16.57 -0.16 -1.24
C LYS A 9 -16.31 -1.48 -1.94
N ASP A 10 -17.29 -1.97 -2.69
CA ASP A 10 -17.15 -3.21 -3.46
C ASP A 10 -16.10 -3.06 -4.57
N LEU A 11 -16.03 -1.90 -5.23
CA LEU A 11 -15.04 -1.63 -6.27
C LEU A 11 -13.62 -1.63 -5.71
N PHE A 12 -13.41 -1.11 -4.51
CA PHE A 12 -12.09 -1.00 -3.88
C PHE A 12 -11.73 -2.20 -3.00
N SER A 13 -12.67 -3.10 -2.72
CA SER A 13 -12.41 -4.29 -1.89
C SER A 13 -11.28 -5.19 -2.43
N PRO A 14 -11.03 -5.29 -3.76
CA PRO A 14 -9.90 -6.05 -4.28
C PRO A 14 -8.53 -5.40 -4.06
N ILE A 15 -8.48 -4.17 -3.56
CA ILE A 15 -7.24 -3.42 -3.40
C ILE A 15 -6.73 -3.56 -1.97
N LYS A 16 -5.53 -4.10 -1.84
CA LYS A 16 -4.80 -4.24 -0.57
C LYS A 16 -3.64 -3.23 -0.56
N VAL A 17 -3.52 -2.47 0.52
CA VAL A 17 -2.34 -1.64 0.79
C VAL A 17 -1.40 -2.43 1.68
N VAL A 18 -0.15 -2.56 1.27
CA VAL A 18 0.88 -3.32 2.00
C VAL A 18 1.98 -2.36 2.44
N LEU A 19 2.24 -2.30 3.73
CA LEU A 19 3.33 -1.52 4.31
C LEU A 19 4.44 -2.49 4.76
N VAL A 20 5.63 -2.34 4.18
CA VAL A 20 6.77 -3.22 4.48
C VAL A 20 7.72 -2.54 5.44
N GLY A 21 7.97 -3.18 6.59
CA GLY A 21 9.00 -2.79 7.52
C GLY A 21 8.82 -1.40 8.15
N THR A 22 7.59 -0.97 8.35
CA THR A 22 7.30 0.33 8.94
C THR A 22 7.97 0.46 10.31
N THR A 23 8.82 1.46 10.48
CA THR A 23 9.59 1.68 11.70
C THR A 23 8.89 2.60 12.69
N HIS A 24 8.10 3.55 12.18
CA HIS A 24 7.35 4.50 13.02
C HIS A 24 5.88 4.07 13.09
N PRO A 25 5.41 3.59 14.26
CA PRO A 25 4.06 3.07 14.38
C PRO A 25 2.98 4.12 14.07
N GLY A 26 3.26 5.40 14.30
CA GLY A 26 2.37 6.49 13.92
C GLY A 26 2.08 6.54 12.41
N ASN A 27 3.01 6.10 11.57
CA ASN A 27 2.81 6.04 10.12
C ASN A 27 1.78 4.98 9.72
N ILE A 28 1.69 3.89 10.48
CA ILE A 28 0.66 2.87 10.27
C ILE A 28 -0.73 3.48 10.50
N GLY A 29 -0.90 4.20 11.60
CA GLY A 29 -2.16 4.87 11.91
C GLY A 29 -2.52 5.95 10.89
N ALA A 30 -1.55 6.78 10.49
CA ALA A 30 -1.75 7.82 9.48
C ALA A 30 -2.13 7.22 8.12
N SER A 31 -1.52 6.10 7.75
CA SER A 31 -1.84 5.36 6.52
C SER A 31 -3.26 4.80 6.56
N ALA A 32 -3.67 4.21 7.68
CA ALA A 32 -5.03 3.71 7.88
C ALA A 32 -6.05 4.83 7.71
N ARG A 33 -5.77 6.00 8.27
CA ARG A 33 -6.63 7.18 8.12
C ARG A 33 -6.74 7.64 6.67
N ALA A 34 -5.62 7.74 5.97
CA ALA A 34 -5.60 8.11 4.55
C ALA A 34 -6.37 7.08 3.69
N MET A 35 -6.17 5.79 3.96
CA MET A 35 -6.89 4.71 3.28
C MET A 35 -8.40 4.85 3.46
N LYS A 36 -8.85 5.04 4.68
CA LYS A 36 -10.29 5.15 4.97
C LYS A 36 -10.92 6.35 4.29
N ASN A 37 -10.22 7.49 4.22
CA ASN A 37 -10.66 8.67 3.49
C ASN A 37 -10.90 8.39 2.01
N MET A 38 -10.15 7.46 1.44
CA MET A 38 -10.26 7.07 0.02
C MET A 38 -11.13 5.83 -0.21
N GLY A 39 -11.70 5.26 0.84
CA GLY A 39 -12.53 4.06 0.73
C GLY A 39 -11.74 2.76 0.66
N LEU A 40 -10.46 2.76 0.97
CA LEU A 40 -9.61 1.56 1.02
C LEU A 40 -9.58 1.03 2.46
N LEU A 41 -9.90 -0.24 2.64
CA LEU A 41 -10.05 -0.83 3.97
C LEU A 41 -9.11 -2.01 4.24
N ASN A 42 -8.47 -2.56 3.22
CA ASN A 42 -7.61 -3.74 3.36
C ASN A 42 -6.15 -3.34 3.56
N LEU A 43 -5.68 -3.43 4.79
CA LEU A 43 -4.31 -3.15 5.18
C LEU A 43 -3.57 -4.43 5.52
N ALA A 44 -2.39 -4.61 4.96
CA ALA A 44 -1.45 -5.67 5.33
C ALA A 44 -0.13 -5.03 5.79
N LEU A 45 0.45 -5.59 6.83
CA LEU A 45 1.71 -5.15 7.41
C LEU A 45 2.72 -6.29 7.32
N VAL A 46 3.88 -6.02 6.74
CA VAL A 46 4.98 -6.97 6.65
C VAL A 46 6.08 -6.55 7.62
N THR A 47 6.34 -7.36 8.63
CA THR A 47 7.36 -7.12 9.66
C THR A 47 7.36 -5.69 10.22
N PRO A 48 6.21 -5.17 10.67
CA PRO A 48 6.20 -3.87 11.33
C PRO A 48 7.07 -3.92 12.58
N LYS A 49 7.79 -2.83 12.86
CA LYS A 49 8.65 -2.77 14.04
C LYS A 49 7.84 -2.84 15.34
N GLU A 50 6.70 -2.17 15.37
CA GLU A 50 5.82 -2.11 16.53
C GLU A 50 4.36 -2.04 16.09
N PHE A 51 3.66 -3.15 16.25
CA PHE A 51 2.23 -3.24 15.97
C PHE A 51 1.63 -4.48 16.68
N PRO A 52 0.49 -4.35 17.36
CA PRO A 52 -0.26 -3.11 17.60
C PRO A 52 0.48 -2.11 18.50
N SER A 53 0.11 -0.84 18.42
CA SER A 53 0.68 0.19 19.29
C SER A 53 -0.32 1.32 19.53
N ASP A 54 -0.19 1.99 20.68
CA ASP A 54 -1.02 3.14 21.02
C ASP A 54 -0.80 4.32 20.07
N ALA A 55 0.44 4.50 19.59
CA ALA A 55 0.76 5.54 18.61
C ALA A 55 0.02 5.33 17.29
N ALA A 56 -0.03 4.08 16.79
CA ALA A 56 -0.79 3.74 15.58
C ALA A 56 -2.28 4.00 15.79
N THR A 57 -2.84 3.54 16.89
CA THR A 57 -4.25 3.72 17.23
C THR A 57 -4.62 5.20 17.34
N PHE A 58 -3.80 5.98 18.02
CA PHE A 58 -4.02 7.42 18.16
C PHE A 58 -4.03 8.15 16.81
N ARG A 59 -3.06 7.86 15.96
CA ARG A 59 -2.92 8.49 14.65
C ARG A 59 -3.99 8.05 13.64
N SER A 60 -4.62 6.92 13.87
CA SER A 60 -5.67 6.40 12.97
C SER A 60 -7.00 7.16 13.09
N LYS A 61 -7.23 7.85 14.20
CA LYS A 61 -8.47 8.59 14.46
C LYS A 61 -9.71 7.69 14.26
N ALA A 62 -10.59 8.03 13.32
CA ALA A 62 -11.79 7.25 13.01
C ALA A 62 -11.51 5.99 12.19
N ALA A 63 -10.26 5.70 11.85
CA ALA A 63 -9.87 4.54 11.05
C ALA A 63 -9.34 3.36 11.88
N LYS A 64 -9.75 3.25 13.15
CA LYS A 64 -9.37 2.14 14.04
C LYS A 64 -9.77 0.78 13.47
N ASP A 65 -10.90 0.71 12.79
CA ASP A 65 -11.39 -0.51 12.14
C ASP A 65 -10.40 -1.04 11.08
N VAL A 66 -9.72 -0.16 10.37
CA VAL A 66 -8.68 -0.56 9.41
C VAL A 66 -7.52 -1.25 10.13
N LEU A 67 -7.11 -0.72 11.30
CA LEU A 67 -6.06 -1.33 12.11
C LEU A 67 -6.50 -2.66 12.72
N GLU A 68 -7.74 -2.74 13.22
CA GLU A 68 -8.28 -3.95 13.84
C GLU A 68 -8.38 -5.11 12.84
N ASN A 69 -8.65 -4.81 11.57
CA ASN A 69 -8.74 -5.80 10.51
C ASN A 69 -7.43 -6.00 9.74
N ALA A 70 -6.36 -5.27 10.10
CA ALA A 70 -5.08 -5.41 9.44
C ALA A 70 -4.49 -6.81 9.65
N GLN A 71 -3.93 -7.36 8.58
CA GLN A 71 -3.21 -8.64 8.61
C GLN A 71 -1.72 -8.38 8.74
N VAL A 72 -1.04 -9.17 9.56
CA VAL A 72 0.41 -9.07 9.78
C VAL A 72 1.08 -10.29 9.20
N PHE A 73 2.11 -10.07 8.40
CA PHE A 73 2.89 -11.12 7.74
C PHE A 73 4.38 -10.98 8.09
N GLU A 74 5.09 -12.09 8.05
CA GLU A 74 6.55 -12.11 8.23
C GLU A 74 7.29 -11.90 6.90
N ASP A 75 6.61 -12.07 5.77
CA ASP A 75 7.19 -12.07 4.44
C ASP A 75 6.27 -11.38 3.44
N LEU A 76 6.84 -10.53 2.58
CA LEU A 76 6.08 -9.87 1.52
C LEU A 76 5.44 -10.86 0.55
N LYS A 77 6.15 -11.94 0.24
CA LYS A 77 5.64 -13.00 -0.64
C LYS A 77 4.29 -13.53 -0.15
N ASP A 78 4.17 -13.77 1.15
CA ASP A 78 2.93 -14.27 1.74
C ASP A 78 1.83 -13.19 1.73
N ALA A 79 2.20 -11.95 1.97
CA ALA A 79 1.25 -10.84 1.99
C ALA A 79 0.59 -10.59 0.64
N VAL A 80 1.28 -10.89 -0.47
CA VAL A 80 0.78 -10.66 -1.84
C VAL A 80 0.45 -11.95 -2.58
N ALA A 81 0.47 -13.08 -1.91
CA ALA A 81 0.26 -14.40 -2.53
C ALA A 81 -1.10 -14.53 -3.22
N ASP A 82 -2.11 -13.82 -2.74
CA ASP A 82 -3.47 -13.83 -3.28
C ASP A 82 -3.71 -12.73 -4.33
N CYS A 83 -2.67 -11.96 -4.71
CA CYS A 83 -2.80 -10.84 -5.64
C CYS A 83 -2.22 -11.19 -7.01
N GLU A 84 -3.00 -10.89 -8.06
CA GLU A 84 -2.56 -11.06 -9.44
C GLU A 84 -1.74 -9.86 -9.93
N LEU A 85 -2.00 -8.68 -9.41
CA LEU A 85 -1.26 -7.47 -9.72
C LEU A 85 -0.63 -6.90 -8.46
N VAL A 86 0.70 -6.80 -8.45
CA VAL A 86 1.47 -6.27 -7.34
C VAL A 86 2.25 -5.05 -7.83
N ILE A 87 1.97 -3.90 -7.25
CA ILE A 87 2.56 -2.62 -7.62
C ILE A 87 3.50 -2.16 -6.52
N GLY A 88 4.78 -2.04 -6.84
CA GLY A 88 5.79 -1.49 -5.93
C GLY A 88 5.94 0.01 -6.13
N THR A 89 6.03 0.75 -5.04
CA THR A 89 6.24 2.20 -5.05
C THR A 89 7.69 2.55 -4.75
N SER A 90 8.21 3.59 -5.39
CA SER A 90 9.56 4.08 -5.17
C SER A 90 9.65 5.57 -5.44
N ALA A 91 10.48 6.26 -4.64
CA ALA A 91 10.86 7.65 -4.89
C ALA A 91 12.21 7.75 -5.62
N ARG A 92 12.93 6.63 -5.76
CA ARG A 92 14.23 6.58 -6.43
C ARG A 92 14.06 6.09 -7.86
N ASP A 93 14.85 6.66 -8.77
CA ASP A 93 14.98 6.14 -10.11
C ASP A 93 15.82 4.86 -10.05
N ARG A 94 15.18 3.72 -10.22
CA ARG A 94 15.83 2.41 -10.17
C ARG A 94 15.76 1.76 -11.55
N LYS A 95 16.89 1.21 -11.98
CA LYS A 95 16.95 0.40 -13.20
C LYS A 95 16.39 -0.99 -12.90
N VAL A 96 15.14 -1.18 -13.23
CA VAL A 96 14.46 -2.48 -13.07
C VAL A 96 13.87 -2.91 -14.41
N PRO A 97 13.79 -4.23 -14.70
CA PRO A 97 13.40 -4.72 -16.03
C PRO A 97 11.89 -4.69 -16.29
N TRP A 98 11.09 -4.16 -15.40
CA TRP A 98 9.64 -4.08 -15.60
C TRP A 98 9.14 -2.65 -15.75
N PRO A 99 7.89 -2.48 -16.22
CA PRO A 99 7.35 -1.16 -16.50
C PRO A 99 7.35 -0.25 -15.28
N VAL A 100 7.78 0.99 -15.49
CA VAL A 100 7.70 2.05 -14.49
C VAL A 100 6.63 3.04 -14.91
N LEU A 101 5.67 3.26 -14.02
CA LEU A 101 4.54 4.14 -14.26
C LEU A 101 4.63 5.37 -13.35
N ASN A 102 3.98 6.45 -13.77
CA ASN A 102 3.69 7.55 -12.84
C ASN A 102 2.43 7.22 -12.03
N PRO A 103 2.13 7.96 -10.95
CA PRO A 103 0.95 7.68 -10.12
C PRO A 103 -0.37 7.67 -10.89
N LYS A 104 -0.54 8.56 -11.86
CA LYS A 104 -1.76 8.63 -12.67
C LYS A 104 -1.94 7.40 -13.56
N GLU A 105 -0.89 7.00 -14.26
CA GLU A 105 -0.90 5.78 -15.07
C GLU A 105 -1.17 4.54 -14.24
N SER A 106 -0.57 4.47 -13.04
CA SER A 106 -0.80 3.40 -12.09
C SER A 106 -2.27 3.34 -11.64
N ALA A 107 -2.86 4.48 -11.32
CA ALA A 107 -4.27 4.55 -10.93
C ALA A 107 -5.20 4.03 -12.03
N GLU A 108 -4.89 4.31 -13.30
CA GLU A 108 -5.65 3.81 -14.44
C GLU A 108 -5.55 2.27 -14.57
N GLU A 109 -4.35 1.72 -14.38
CA GLU A 109 -4.14 0.26 -14.36
C GLU A 109 -4.88 -0.42 -13.20
N VAL A 110 -4.82 0.16 -12.01
CA VAL A 110 -5.53 -0.34 -10.82
C VAL A 110 -7.04 -0.33 -11.08
N ALA A 111 -7.59 0.75 -11.62
CA ALA A 111 -9.01 0.85 -11.90
C ALA A 111 -9.50 -0.22 -12.88
N LYS A 112 -8.73 -0.52 -13.92
CA LYS A 112 -9.04 -1.59 -14.87
C LYS A 112 -8.94 -2.97 -14.23
N SER A 113 -7.85 -3.22 -13.51
CA SER A 113 -7.55 -4.54 -12.94
C SER A 113 -8.47 -4.89 -11.78
N ALA A 114 -8.92 -3.90 -11.00
CA ALA A 114 -9.81 -4.10 -9.85
C ALA A 114 -11.17 -4.73 -10.22
N LEU A 115 -11.57 -4.64 -11.49
CA LEU A 115 -12.80 -5.27 -11.97
C LEU A 115 -12.69 -6.80 -11.99
N HIS A 116 -11.48 -7.35 -12.07
CA HIS A 116 -11.27 -8.78 -12.32
C HIS A 116 -10.20 -9.41 -11.43
N HIS A 117 -9.35 -8.64 -10.75
CA HIS A 117 -8.17 -9.13 -10.06
C HIS A 117 -8.03 -8.56 -8.66
N GLN A 118 -7.34 -9.32 -7.80
CA GLN A 118 -6.86 -8.83 -6.51
C GLN A 118 -5.56 -8.06 -6.74
N ILE A 119 -5.44 -6.90 -6.11
CA ILE A 119 -4.33 -5.95 -6.33
C ILE A 119 -3.67 -5.62 -5.00
N ALA A 120 -2.34 -5.59 -4.99
CA ALA A 120 -1.57 -5.05 -3.88
C ALA A 120 -0.81 -3.80 -4.32
N ILE A 121 -0.87 -2.76 -3.52
CA ILE A 121 -0.03 -1.57 -3.65
C ILE A 121 0.94 -1.60 -2.47
N VAL A 122 2.24 -1.71 -2.75
CA VAL A 122 3.27 -1.99 -1.77
C VAL A 122 4.13 -0.76 -1.53
N PHE A 123 4.20 -0.34 -0.28
CA PHE A 123 5.04 0.76 0.19
C PHE A 123 6.17 0.21 1.07
N GLY A 124 7.36 0.76 0.88
CA GLY A 124 8.55 0.35 1.62
C GLY A 124 8.79 1.13 2.91
N ARG A 125 9.95 0.88 3.50
CA ARG A 125 10.41 1.52 4.73
C ARG A 125 10.60 3.02 4.53
N GLU A 126 10.43 3.77 5.60
CA GLU A 126 10.50 5.24 5.56
C GLU A 126 11.87 5.74 5.11
N ASP A 127 12.95 5.04 5.50
CA ASP A 127 14.33 5.45 5.19
C ASP A 127 14.91 4.86 3.90
N ARG A 128 14.51 3.64 3.53
CA ARG A 128 15.13 2.88 2.43
C ARG A 128 14.18 2.51 1.31
N GLY A 129 12.86 2.61 1.54
CA GLY A 129 11.87 2.10 0.62
C GLY A 129 11.89 0.56 0.53
N LEU A 130 11.55 0.04 -0.63
CA LEU A 130 11.58 -1.39 -0.92
C LEU A 130 12.99 -1.83 -1.35
N SER A 131 13.41 -3.00 -0.90
CA SER A 131 14.65 -3.63 -1.39
C SER A 131 14.48 -4.12 -2.83
N ASN A 132 15.60 -4.41 -3.50
CA ASN A 132 15.56 -4.98 -4.84
C ASN A 132 14.86 -6.34 -4.87
N GLU A 133 15.04 -7.15 -3.84
CA GLU A 133 14.34 -8.44 -3.70
C GLU A 133 12.83 -8.23 -3.57
N GLU A 134 12.41 -7.28 -2.75
CA GLU A 134 10.99 -6.93 -2.59
C GLU A 134 10.39 -6.38 -3.90
N LEU A 135 11.11 -5.51 -4.59
CA LEU A 135 10.72 -5.02 -5.90
C LEU A 135 10.61 -6.15 -6.93
N GLY A 136 11.43 -7.19 -6.80
CA GLY A 136 11.38 -8.36 -7.65
C GLY A 136 10.06 -9.16 -7.56
N LEU A 137 9.30 -8.98 -6.50
CA LEU A 137 7.98 -9.58 -6.32
C LEU A 137 6.85 -8.76 -6.95
N CYS A 138 7.16 -7.57 -7.47
CA CYS A 138 6.18 -6.67 -8.06
C CYS A 138 6.09 -6.85 -9.57
N ASN A 139 4.89 -6.67 -10.13
CA ASN A 139 4.64 -6.74 -11.58
C ASN A 139 4.85 -5.37 -12.24
N LEU A 140 4.53 -4.31 -11.53
CA LEU A 140 4.66 -2.93 -11.98
C LEU A 140 5.35 -2.09 -10.90
N HIS A 141 6.01 -1.04 -11.34
CA HIS A 141 6.60 -0.04 -10.45
C HIS A 141 5.93 1.31 -10.65
N VAL A 142 5.70 2.01 -9.56
CA VAL A 142 5.27 3.40 -9.56
C VAL A 142 6.39 4.25 -8.99
N HIS A 143 6.89 5.18 -9.80
CA HIS A 143 7.82 6.20 -9.34
C HIS A 143 7.01 7.41 -8.86
N ILE A 144 7.14 7.72 -7.57
CA ILE A 144 6.53 8.89 -6.96
C ILE A 144 7.62 9.97 -6.86
N PRO A 145 7.53 11.04 -7.68
CA PRO A 145 8.53 12.10 -7.64
C PRO A 145 8.59 12.74 -6.26
N SER A 146 9.81 12.96 -5.77
CA SER A 146 10.05 13.64 -4.50
C SER A 146 11.30 14.51 -4.63
N ASP A 147 11.51 15.38 -3.66
CA ASP A 147 12.73 16.17 -3.58
C ASP A 147 13.93 15.23 -3.44
N PRO A 148 14.94 15.31 -4.34
CA PRO A 148 16.12 14.44 -4.25
C PRO A 148 16.89 14.57 -2.94
N GLU A 149 16.82 15.72 -2.30
CA GLU A 149 17.52 15.98 -1.02
C GLU A 149 16.71 15.47 0.18
N TYR A 150 15.40 15.29 0.01
CA TYR A 150 14.50 14.81 1.06
C TYR A 150 13.40 13.91 0.50
N SER A 151 13.70 12.64 0.32
CA SER A 151 12.83 11.67 -0.36
C SER A 151 12.15 10.66 0.57
N SER A 152 12.23 10.86 1.87
CA SER A 152 11.62 9.92 2.82
C SER A 152 10.11 10.11 2.97
#